data_5f0ee6d4e346567a7e8ef775b6bf3b87
#
_entry.id   5f0ee6d4e346567a7e8ef775b6bf3b87
#
_cell.length_a   1.000
_cell.length_b   1.000
_cell.length_c   1.000
_cell.angle_alpha   90.00
_cell.angle_beta   90.00
_cell.angle_gamma   90.00
#
_symmetry.space_group_name_H-M   'P 1'
#
loop_
_entity.id
_entity.type
_entity.pdbx_description
1 polymer ?
#
loop_
_entity_poly.entity_id
_entity_poly.type
_entity_poly.pdbx_seq_one_letter_code
_entity_poly.pdbx_strand_id
1 'polypeptide(L)'
;AIESTVVNLTVQQAKEGGVLAGYAYHLGYVRDQYGVCMAMLRLGMYAQARRMLEFYIGVFRENHRILNAQGMGVKGLFHFAENDATEIPGYLLLQFFRYAEFTGDTEILTENLNLLIWLYERQLSQLQGNMMPFNGDETYIAGGLLPRDVINEGSAEATMLFILSGKALLRFLQRQANRESHEQAALNINEMEKTLESVEKDYPANFAAGGQYALNN
;
A
#
# COMPACT_ATOMS: atom_id res chain seq x y z
N ALA A 1 18.16 -15.44 -17.11
CA ALA A 1 17.58 -14.98 -15.83
C ALA A 1 16.43 -14.00 -16.06
N ILE A 2 16.63 -12.86 -16.74
CA ILE A 2 15.57 -11.84 -16.95
C ILE A 2 14.37 -12.41 -17.72
N GLU A 3 14.60 -13.11 -18.82
CA GLU A 3 13.53 -13.73 -19.61
C GLU A 3 12.67 -14.70 -18.79
N SER A 4 13.30 -15.54 -17.98
CA SER A 4 12.58 -16.45 -17.08
C SER A 4 11.75 -15.70 -16.05
N THR A 5 12.26 -14.56 -15.54
CA THR A 5 11.52 -13.71 -14.61
C THR A 5 10.28 -13.08 -15.28
N VAL A 6 10.44 -12.55 -16.49
CA VAL A 6 9.33 -11.97 -17.27
C VAL A 6 8.25 -13.02 -17.52
N VAL A 7 8.63 -14.23 -17.92
CA VAL A 7 7.68 -15.33 -18.13
C VAL A 7 6.94 -15.66 -16.83
N ASN A 8 7.67 -15.83 -15.71
CA ASN A 8 7.07 -16.16 -14.43
C ASN A 8 6.08 -15.07 -13.96
N LEU A 9 6.46 -13.80 -14.04
CA LEU A 9 5.57 -12.69 -13.70
C LEU A 9 4.31 -12.66 -14.57
N THR A 10 4.47 -12.98 -15.86
CA THR A 10 3.34 -12.97 -16.81
C THR A 10 2.37 -14.13 -16.53
N VAL A 11 2.88 -15.34 -16.29
CA VAL A 11 2.00 -16.50 -16.06
C VAL A 11 1.34 -16.53 -14.70
N GLN A 12 1.89 -15.78 -13.73
CA GLN A 12 1.27 -15.60 -12.40
C GLN A 12 0.18 -14.54 -12.38
N GLN A 13 0.10 -13.70 -13.40
CA GLN A 13 -0.94 -12.67 -13.46
C GLN A 13 -2.28 -13.28 -13.90
N ALA A 14 -3.27 -13.22 -13.02
CA ALA A 14 -4.62 -13.69 -13.30
C ALA A 14 -5.32 -12.84 -14.37
N LYS A 15 -6.40 -13.37 -14.95
CA LYS A 15 -7.22 -12.68 -15.95
C LYS A 15 -7.74 -11.34 -15.43
N GLU A 16 -8.06 -11.26 -14.16
CA GLU A 16 -8.57 -10.08 -13.47
C GLU A 16 -7.50 -9.01 -13.22
N GLY A 17 -6.22 -9.33 -13.42
CA GLY A 17 -5.10 -8.42 -13.26
C GLY A 17 -4.25 -8.64 -12.00
N GLY A 18 -4.82 -9.22 -10.97
CA GLY A 18 -4.06 -9.59 -9.76
C GLY A 18 -2.99 -10.65 -10.06
N VAL A 19 -1.98 -10.73 -9.19
CA VAL A 19 -0.91 -11.73 -9.30
C VAL A 19 -0.98 -12.68 -8.12
N LEU A 20 -0.83 -13.98 -8.37
CA LEU A 20 -0.76 -14.99 -7.32
C LEU A 20 0.50 -14.79 -6.47
N ALA A 21 0.35 -14.76 -5.16
CA ALA A 21 1.48 -14.67 -4.22
C ALA A 21 2.36 -15.92 -4.26
N GLY A 22 1.78 -17.08 -4.56
CA GLY A 22 2.50 -18.34 -4.73
C GLY A 22 1.56 -19.51 -5.02
N TYR A 23 2.14 -20.69 -5.25
CA TYR A 23 1.38 -21.88 -5.60
C TYR A 23 0.31 -22.26 -4.56
N ALA A 24 0.60 -22.09 -3.28
CA ALA A 24 -0.33 -22.38 -2.19
C ALA A 24 -1.25 -21.19 -1.83
N TYR A 25 -0.96 -20.01 -2.39
CA TYR A 25 -1.64 -18.75 -2.02
C TYR A 25 -2.37 -18.18 -3.23
N HIS A 26 -3.61 -18.64 -3.44
CA HIS A 26 -4.41 -18.34 -4.63
C HIS A 26 -5.17 -17.00 -4.55
N LEU A 27 -4.71 -16.08 -3.70
CA LEU A 27 -5.28 -14.75 -3.52
C LEU A 27 -4.29 -13.69 -3.99
N GLY A 28 -4.81 -12.51 -4.28
CA GLY A 28 -4.01 -11.32 -4.54
C GLY A 28 -3.64 -10.62 -3.23
N TYR A 29 -2.47 -10.90 -2.69
CA TYR A 29 -1.92 -10.25 -1.49
C TYR A 29 -1.31 -8.90 -1.86
N VAL A 30 -1.71 -7.84 -1.18
CA VAL A 30 -1.29 -6.47 -1.54
C VAL A 30 0.21 -6.27 -1.44
N ARG A 31 0.86 -6.77 -0.40
CA ARG A 31 2.32 -6.66 -0.20
C ARG A 31 3.09 -7.33 -1.34
N ASP A 32 2.71 -8.56 -1.71
CA ASP A 32 3.31 -9.29 -2.83
C ASP A 32 3.08 -8.56 -4.16
N GLN A 33 1.87 -8.08 -4.38
CA GLN A 33 1.50 -7.29 -5.55
C GLN A 33 2.36 -6.03 -5.70
N TYR A 34 2.67 -5.35 -4.58
CA TYR A 34 3.56 -4.19 -4.61
C TYR A 34 4.94 -4.55 -5.14
N GLY A 35 5.56 -5.62 -4.61
CA GLY A 35 6.87 -6.10 -5.07
C GLY A 35 6.87 -6.47 -6.55
N VAL A 36 5.86 -7.22 -6.98
CA VAL A 36 5.70 -7.62 -8.39
C VAL A 36 5.46 -6.41 -9.29
N CYS A 37 4.62 -5.46 -8.87
CA CYS A 37 4.39 -4.22 -9.64
C CYS A 37 5.69 -3.43 -9.82
N MET A 38 6.51 -3.29 -8.78
CA MET A 38 7.80 -2.62 -8.89
C MET A 38 8.75 -3.32 -9.88
N ALA A 39 8.75 -4.66 -9.91
CA ALA A 39 9.51 -5.43 -10.88
C ALA A 39 8.97 -5.20 -12.31
N MET A 40 7.65 -5.28 -12.50
CA MET A 40 7.01 -5.03 -13.80
C MET A 40 7.33 -3.63 -14.34
N LEU A 41 7.24 -2.59 -13.50
CA LEU A 41 7.56 -1.23 -13.89
C LEU A 41 9.02 -1.06 -14.35
N ARG A 42 9.97 -1.68 -13.62
CA ARG A 42 11.39 -1.65 -14.00
C ARG A 42 11.71 -2.44 -15.27
N LEU A 43 10.89 -3.44 -15.58
CA LEU A 43 11.01 -4.25 -16.80
C LEU A 43 10.24 -3.68 -18.00
N GLY A 44 9.58 -2.51 -17.84
CA GLY A 44 8.76 -1.91 -18.89
C GLY A 44 7.42 -2.59 -19.15
N MET A 45 6.97 -3.47 -18.25
CA MET A 45 5.71 -4.20 -18.34
C MET A 45 4.55 -3.32 -17.82
N TYR A 46 4.40 -2.12 -18.38
CA TYR A 46 3.47 -1.10 -17.88
C TYR A 46 1.99 -1.51 -18.00
N ALA A 47 1.64 -2.22 -19.06
CA ALA A 47 0.27 -2.72 -19.23
C ALA A 47 -0.11 -3.73 -18.14
N GLN A 48 0.80 -4.62 -17.77
CA GLN A 48 0.59 -5.59 -16.69
C GLN A 48 0.50 -4.90 -15.32
N ALA A 49 1.37 -3.93 -15.06
CA ALA A 49 1.32 -3.13 -13.85
C ALA A 49 -0.01 -2.35 -13.74
N ARG A 50 -0.52 -1.78 -14.85
CA ARG A 50 -1.83 -1.11 -14.89
C ARG A 50 -2.96 -2.08 -14.54
N ARG A 51 -2.98 -3.28 -15.12
CA ARG A 51 -3.99 -4.29 -14.82
C ARG A 51 -4.04 -4.68 -13.34
N MET A 52 -2.90 -4.67 -12.64
CA MET A 52 -2.87 -4.88 -11.20
C MET A 52 -3.60 -3.78 -10.44
N LEU A 53 -3.41 -2.51 -10.82
CA LEU A 53 -4.15 -1.39 -10.22
C LEU A 53 -5.65 -1.48 -10.55
N GLU A 54 -6.00 -1.80 -11.79
CA GLU A 54 -7.39 -1.98 -12.23
C GLU A 54 -8.10 -3.09 -11.43
N PHE A 55 -7.39 -4.16 -11.06
CA PHE A 55 -7.90 -5.19 -10.17
C PHE A 55 -8.32 -4.60 -8.81
N TYR A 56 -7.46 -3.81 -8.14
CA TYR A 56 -7.79 -3.19 -6.86
C TYR A 56 -8.87 -2.12 -6.99
N ILE A 57 -8.89 -1.35 -8.07
CA ILE A 57 -9.97 -0.41 -8.37
C ILE A 57 -11.31 -1.15 -8.47
N GLY A 58 -11.33 -2.28 -9.16
CA GLY A 58 -12.50 -3.15 -9.27
C GLY A 58 -12.95 -3.68 -7.92
N VAL A 59 -12.03 -4.20 -7.12
CA VAL A 59 -12.31 -4.70 -5.75
C VAL A 59 -12.92 -3.59 -4.89
N PHE A 60 -12.34 -2.39 -4.91
CA PHE A 60 -12.85 -1.27 -4.12
C PHE A 60 -14.23 -0.79 -4.57
N ARG A 61 -14.45 -0.69 -5.88
CA ARG A 61 -15.76 -0.30 -6.43
C ARG A 61 -16.89 -1.27 -6.06
N GLU A 62 -16.55 -2.57 -6.01
CA GLU A 62 -17.55 -3.61 -5.68
C GLU A 62 -17.78 -3.75 -4.17
N ASN A 63 -16.76 -3.57 -3.34
CA ASN A 63 -16.81 -3.96 -1.93
C ASN A 63 -16.61 -2.78 -0.95
N HIS A 64 -16.24 -1.59 -1.44
CA HIS A 64 -15.89 -0.40 -0.65
C HIS A 64 -14.81 -0.65 0.40
N ARG A 65 -13.97 -1.65 0.16
CA ARG A 65 -12.84 -2.03 1.01
C ARG A 65 -11.79 -2.80 0.23
N ILE A 66 -10.57 -2.75 0.75
CA ILE A 66 -9.44 -3.60 0.36
C ILE A 66 -8.86 -4.14 1.66
N LEU A 67 -8.52 -5.41 1.68
CA LEU A 67 -7.94 -6.11 2.81
C LEU A 67 -6.55 -6.64 2.44
N ASN A 68 -5.93 -7.42 3.30
CA ASN A 68 -4.61 -8.00 3.05
C ASN A 68 -4.57 -8.80 1.73
N ALA A 69 -5.57 -9.65 1.50
CA ALA A 69 -5.68 -10.37 0.24
C ALA A 69 -7.12 -10.45 -0.28
N GLN A 70 -7.24 -10.46 -1.59
CA GLN A 70 -8.51 -10.51 -2.32
C GLN A 70 -8.56 -11.73 -3.25
N GLY A 71 -9.76 -12.31 -3.38
CA GLY A 71 -10.03 -13.38 -4.35
C GLY A 71 -9.89 -12.87 -5.79
N MET A 72 -9.23 -13.65 -6.63
CA MET A 72 -9.16 -13.42 -8.06
C MET A 72 -10.19 -14.33 -8.75
N GLY A 73 -11.15 -13.71 -9.45
CA GLY A 73 -12.28 -14.43 -10.08
C GLY A 73 -13.37 -14.90 -9.12
N VAL A 74 -13.22 -14.70 -7.81
CA VAL A 74 -14.22 -15.02 -6.79
C VAL A 74 -14.58 -13.76 -6.02
N LYS A 75 -15.78 -13.23 -6.28
CA LYS A 75 -16.26 -12.01 -5.63
C LYS A 75 -16.48 -12.21 -4.13
N GLY A 76 -16.11 -11.18 -3.36
CA GLY A 76 -16.32 -11.18 -1.91
C GLY A 76 -15.45 -12.15 -1.11
N LEU A 77 -14.50 -12.82 -1.75
CA LEU A 77 -13.50 -13.63 -1.06
C LEU A 77 -12.35 -12.74 -0.61
N PHE A 78 -12.12 -12.71 0.70
CA PHE A 78 -11.05 -11.95 1.32
C PHE A 78 -10.31 -12.78 2.35
N HIS A 79 -9.02 -12.49 2.51
CA HIS A 79 -8.26 -12.92 3.67
C HIS A 79 -7.95 -11.70 4.53
N PHE A 80 -8.35 -11.76 5.79
CA PHE A 80 -8.08 -10.74 6.79
C PHE A 80 -6.70 -10.97 7.41
N ALA A 81 -6.02 -9.89 7.76
CA ALA A 81 -4.84 -9.94 8.58
C ALA A 81 -4.80 -8.71 9.51
N GLU A 82 -4.00 -8.81 10.55
CA GLU A 82 -3.87 -7.79 11.59
C GLU A 82 -3.37 -6.46 11.02
N ASN A 83 -2.60 -6.50 9.94
CA ASN A 83 -2.01 -5.33 9.27
C ASN A 83 -2.91 -4.69 8.20
N ASP A 84 -4.15 -5.15 8.02
CA ASP A 84 -5.09 -4.67 6.99
C ASP A 84 -5.28 -3.15 6.97
N ALA A 85 -5.17 -2.49 8.11
CA ALA A 85 -5.37 -1.05 8.22
C ALA A 85 -4.07 -0.26 8.41
N THR A 86 -3.00 -0.90 8.86
CA THR A 86 -1.74 -0.24 9.20
C THR A 86 -0.74 -0.22 8.06
N GLU A 87 -0.59 -1.33 7.35
CA GLU A 87 0.44 -1.54 6.34
C GLU A 87 -0.14 -1.56 4.91
N ILE A 88 -1.19 -2.35 4.72
CA ILE A 88 -1.74 -2.65 3.40
C ILE A 88 -2.16 -1.42 2.60
N PRO A 89 -2.85 -0.41 3.18
CA PRO A 89 -3.22 0.77 2.43
C PRO A 89 -2.02 1.58 1.96
N GLY A 90 -0.93 1.62 2.74
CA GLY A 90 0.30 2.32 2.39
C GLY A 90 1.01 1.70 1.19
N TYR A 91 1.11 0.38 1.13
CA TYR A 91 1.65 -0.32 -0.03
C TYR A 91 0.86 -0.03 -1.29
N LEU A 92 -0.47 -0.14 -1.23
CA LEU A 92 -1.31 0.09 -2.39
C LEU A 92 -1.26 1.55 -2.85
N LEU A 93 -1.32 2.51 -1.91
CA LEU A 93 -1.21 3.93 -2.23
C LEU A 93 0.13 4.26 -2.91
N LEU A 94 1.25 3.73 -2.40
CA LEU A 94 2.55 3.86 -3.05
C LEU A 94 2.57 3.23 -4.45
N GLN A 95 1.92 2.08 -4.63
CA GLN A 95 1.86 1.40 -5.92
C GLN A 95 1.23 2.28 -7.00
N PHE A 96 0.12 2.98 -6.69
CA PHE A 96 -0.50 3.95 -7.60
C PHE A 96 0.46 5.08 -7.99
N PHE A 97 1.11 5.67 -7.01
CA PHE A 97 2.03 6.79 -7.28
C PHE A 97 3.28 6.35 -8.05
N ARG A 98 3.83 5.17 -7.73
CA ARG A 98 4.97 4.61 -8.49
C ARG A 98 4.59 4.30 -9.93
N TYR A 99 3.41 3.75 -10.16
CA TYR A 99 2.92 3.54 -11.52
C TYR A 99 2.85 4.86 -12.29
N ALA A 100 2.22 5.88 -11.73
CA ALA A 100 2.12 7.19 -12.38
C ALA A 100 3.50 7.85 -12.61
N GLU A 101 4.44 7.69 -11.68
CA GLU A 101 5.81 8.19 -11.81
C GLU A 101 6.56 7.52 -12.97
N PHE A 102 6.44 6.20 -13.14
CA PHE A 102 7.11 5.45 -14.19
C PHE A 102 6.50 5.65 -15.58
N THR A 103 5.19 5.83 -15.64
CA THR A 103 4.45 5.86 -16.92
C THR A 103 4.06 7.25 -17.39
N GLY A 104 4.03 8.24 -16.49
CA GLY A 104 3.45 9.55 -16.73
C GLY A 104 1.91 9.57 -16.70
N ASP A 105 1.25 8.43 -16.51
CA ASP A 105 -0.21 8.30 -16.43
C ASP A 105 -0.73 8.80 -15.08
N THR A 106 -1.01 10.09 -15.00
CA THR A 106 -1.61 10.72 -13.81
C THR A 106 -3.14 10.68 -13.81
N GLU A 107 -3.76 10.30 -14.92
CA GLU A 107 -5.22 10.21 -15.05
C GLU A 107 -5.78 9.14 -14.11
N ILE A 108 -5.09 8.00 -14.00
CA ILE A 108 -5.47 6.93 -13.07
C ILE A 108 -5.57 7.41 -11.60
N LEU A 109 -4.74 8.40 -11.20
CA LEU A 109 -4.81 8.99 -9.86
C LEU A 109 -6.05 9.88 -9.71
N THR A 110 -6.32 10.71 -10.70
CA THR A 110 -7.45 11.64 -10.69
C THR A 110 -8.79 10.88 -10.71
N GLU A 111 -8.92 9.89 -11.57
CA GLU A 111 -10.14 9.07 -11.71
C GLU A 111 -10.44 8.22 -10.47
N ASN A 112 -9.44 7.91 -9.66
CA ASN A 112 -9.57 7.05 -8.49
C ASN A 112 -9.24 7.78 -7.17
N LEU A 113 -9.37 9.10 -7.14
CA LEU A 113 -9.03 9.92 -5.98
C LEU A 113 -9.73 9.46 -4.70
N ASN A 114 -11.00 9.05 -4.78
CA ASN A 114 -11.75 8.54 -3.63
C ASN A 114 -11.10 7.28 -3.02
N LEU A 115 -10.56 6.38 -3.83
CA LEU A 115 -9.81 5.23 -3.34
C LEU A 115 -8.50 5.68 -2.66
N LEU A 116 -7.77 6.60 -3.29
CA LEU A 116 -6.49 7.07 -2.72
C LEU A 116 -6.70 7.77 -1.37
N ILE A 117 -7.74 8.59 -1.24
CA ILE A 117 -8.14 9.23 0.01
C ILE A 117 -8.51 8.17 1.06
N TRP A 118 -9.36 7.20 0.69
CA TRP A 118 -9.76 6.11 1.58
C TRP A 118 -8.56 5.33 2.12
N LEU A 119 -7.57 5.03 1.26
CA LEU A 119 -6.34 4.34 1.68
C LEU A 119 -5.56 5.16 2.73
N TYR A 120 -5.42 6.46 2.52
CA TYR A 120 -4.75 7.34 3.48
C TYR A 120 -5.52 7.42 4.80
N GLU A 121 -6.81 7.67 4.75
CA GLU A 121 -7.67 7.78 5.93
C GLU A 121 -7.71 6.48 6.74
N ARG A 122 -7.66 5.35 6.05
CA ARG A 122 -7.59 4.04 6.69
C ARG A 122 -6.34 3.89 7.54
N GLN A 123 -5.17 4.30 7.05
CA GLN A 123 -3.95 4.33 7.84
C GLN A 123 -4.01 5.39 8.95
N LEU A 124 -4.43 6.62 8.61
CA LEU A 124 -4.54 7.71 9.56
C LEU A 124 -5.37 7.32 10.79
N SER A 125 -6.45 6.58 10.60
CA SER A 125 -7.30 6.10 11.69
C SER A 125 -6.60 5.15 12.68
N GLN A 126 -5.45 4.60 12.30
CA GLN A 126 -4.66 3.68 13.14
C GLN A 126 -3.49 4.37 13.84
N LEU A 127 -3.19 5.61 13.48
CA LEU A 127 -2.02 6.32 14.00
C LEU A 127 -2.14 6.51 15.53
N GLN A 128 -1.10 6.12 16.27
CA GLN A 128 -1.02 6.21 17.72
C GLN A 128 0.31 6.89 18.10
N GLY A 129 0.26 8.03 18.75
CA GLY A 129 1.45 8.74 19.21
C GLY A 129 2.53 8.94 18.13
N ASN A 130 2.13 9.31 16.91
CA ASN A 130 3.01 9.46 15.74
C ASN A 130 3.68 8.17 15.25
N MET A 131 3.11 7.01 15.58
CA MET A 131 3.53 5.70 15.07
C MET A 131 2.33 4.90 14.56
N MET A 132 2.55 4.06 13.55
CA MET A 132 1.62 2.99 13.23
C MET A 132 1.84 1.85 14.23
N PRO A 133 0.76 1.29 14.83
CA PRO A 133 0.91 0.15 15.70
C PRO A 133 1.43 -1.07 14.92
N PHE A 134 2.15 -1.94 15.63
CA PHE A 134 2.45 -3.26 15.12
C PHE A 134 1.34 -4.22 15.57
N ASN A 135 0.46 -4.56 14.64
CA ASN A 135 -0.68 -5.44 14.92
C ASN A 135 -0.38 -6.93 14.66
N GLY A 136 0.88 -7.27 14.50
CA GLY A 136 1.30 -8.60 14.07
C GLY A 136 1.44 -8.67 12.55
N ASP A 137 2.17 -9.63 12.09
CA ASP A 137 2.13 -10.12 10.71
C ASP A 137 1.10 -11.24 10.68
N GLU A 138 0.64 -11.62 9.50
CA GLU A 138 -0.18 -12.82 9.33
C GLU A 138 0.36 -13.91 10.23
N THR A 139 -0.50 -14.50 11.03
CA THR A 139 -0.15 -15.60 11.92
C THR A 139 0.38 -16.77 11.11
N TYR A 140 1.51 -16.58 10.51
CA TYR A 140 2.29 -17.59 9.88
C TYR A 140 2.91 -18.44 10.97
N ILE A 141 2.17 -19.44 11.33
CA ILE A 141 2.79 -20.63 11.84
C ILE A 141 3.52 -21.25 10.64
N ALA A 142 4.68 -20.71 10.28
CA ALA A 142 5.57 -21.37 9.37
C ALA A 142 5.94 -22.73 9.98
N GLY A 143 5.15 -23.75 9.70
CA GLY A 143 5.30 -25.08 10.25
C GLY A 143 5.10 -25.21 11.76
N GLY A 144 4.39 -24.31 12.42
CA GLY A 144 4.08 -24.39 13.86
C GLY A 144 5.25 -24.07 14.80
N LEU A 145 6.36 -23.53 14.30
CA LEU A 145 7.60 -23.44 15.08
C LEU A 145 7.85 -22.08 15.75
N LEU A 146 7.30 -20.99 15.24
CA LEU A 146 7.45 -19.66 15.87
C LEU A 146 6.20 -18.83 15.65
N PRO A 147 5.36 -18.62 16.66
CA PRO A 147 4.35 -17.59 16.61
C PRO A 147 5.06 -16.25 16.44
N ARG A 148 4.62 -15.45 15.47
CA ARG A 148 5.02 -14.04 15.40
C ARG A 148 4.13 -13.30 16.38
N ASP A 149 4.65 -13.10 17.56
CA ASP A 149 3.96 -12.33 18.59
C ASP A 149 4.05 -10.84 18.26
N VAL A 150 3.02 -10.11 18.66
CA VAL A 150 3.08 -8.65 18.77
C VAL A 150 4.15 -8.33 19.82
N ILE A 151 5.33 -7.92 19.35
CA ILE A 151 6.49 -7.80 20.22
C ILE A 151 6.63 -6.38 20.79
N ASN A 152 5.93 -5.38 20.20
CA ASN A 152 6.16 -3.98 20.50
C ASN A 152 5.03 -3.06 20.07
N GLU A 153 5.16 -1.80 20.49
CA GLU A 153 4.10 -0.80 20.42
C GLU A 153 4.00 -0.12 19.05
N GLY A 154 5.03 -0.23 18.18
CA GLY A 154 5.05 0.43 16.88
C GLY A 154 5.72 -0.37 15.78
N SER A 155 5.31 -0.12 14.53
CA SER A 155 5.91 -0.68 13.31
C SER A 155 6.66 0.39 12.54
N ALA A 156 7.99 0.24 12.44
CA ALA A 156 8.83 1.11 11.62
C ALA A 156 8.44 1.06 10.14
N GLU A 157 8.15 -0.13 9.62
CA GLU A 157 7.75 -0.34 8.24
C GLU A 157 6.42 0.35 7.93
N ALA A 158 5.36 0.07 8.70
CA ALA A 158 4.04 0.65 8.48
C ALA A 158 4.06 2.18 8.67
N THR A 159 4.86 2.69 9.63
CA THR A 159 5.02 4.13 9.84
C THR A 159 5.74 4.79 8.65
N MET A 160 6.78 4.15 8.11
CA MET A 160 7.46 4.65 6.91
C MET A 160 6.55 4.61 5.68
N LEU A 161 5.75 3.55 5.52
CA LEU A 161 4.75 3.47 4.45
C LEU A 161 3.74 4.62 4.55
N PHE A 162 3.25 4.93 5.76
CA PHE A 162 2.34 6.06 5.99
C PHE A 162 2.98 7.40 5.57
N ILE A 163 4.22 7.65 6.00
CA ILE A 163 4.95 8.87 5.65
C ILE A 163 5.12 8.98 4.12
N LEU A 164 5.64 7.95 3.48
CA LEU A 164 5.97 7.99 2.06
C LEU A 164 4.72 8.08 1.19
N SER A 165 3.72 7.26 1.46
CA SER A 165 2.46 7.24 0.70
C SER A 165 1.64 8.50 0.92
N GLY A 166 1.56 8.96 2.17
CA GLY A 166 0.88 10.20 2.54
C GLY A 166 1.52 11.42 1.89
N LYS A 167 2.86 11.53 1.89
CA LYS A 167 3.57 12.62 1.19
C LYS A 167 3.37 12.57 -0.33
N ALA A 168 3.25 11.40 -0.93
CA ALA A 168 2.96 11.28 -2.34
C ALA A 168 1.54 11.79 -2.66
N LEU A 169 0.56 11.42 -1.85
CA LEU A 169 -0.82 11.92 -1.97
C LEU A 169 -0.89 13.43 -1.72
N LEU A 170 -0.25 13.93 -0.65
CA LEU A 170 -0.22 15.36 -0.32
C LEU A 170 0.30 16.20 -1.51
N ARG A 171 1.45 15.82 -2.07
CA ARG A 171 2.00 16.52 -3.25
C ARG A 171 1.07 16.49 -4.45
N PHE A 172 0.34 15.39 -4.66
CA PHE A 172 -0.64 15.29 -5.71
C PHE A 172 -1.81 16.24 -5.47
N LEU A 173 -2.39 16.24 -4.27
CA LEU A 173 -3.49 17.12 -3.89
C LEU A 173 -3.11 18.61 -3.97
N GLN A 174 -1.94 18.99 -3.50
CA GLN A 174 -1.42 20.37 -3.61
C GLN A 174 -1.31 20.83 -5.07
N ARG A 175 -0.88 19.94 -5.97
CA ARG A 175 -0.82 20.23 -7.41
C ARG A 175 -2.20 20.38 -8.04
N GLN A 176 -3.17 19.60 -7.62
CA GLN A 176 -4.55 19.71 -8.08
C GLN A 176 -5.22 20.99 -7.56
N ALA A 177 -5.07 21.32 -6.28
CA ALA A 177 -5.61 22.55 -5.70
C ALA A 177 -5.06 23.82 -6.38
N ASN A 178 -3.81 23.82 -6.82
CA ASN A 178 -3.21 24.93 -7.57
C ASN A 178 -3.74 25.04 -9.02
N ARG A 179 -4.35 24.00 -9.56
CA ARG A 179 -4.90 23.99 -10.93
C ARG A 179 -6.40 24.31 -10.97
N GLU A 180 -7.10 23.93 -9.94
CA GLU A 180 -8.53 24.10 -9.84
C GLU A 180 -8.85 24.78 -8.50
N SER A 181 -9.50 25.96 -8.56
CA SER A 181 -9.96 26.68 -7.36
C SER A 181 -11.15 25.92 -6.71
N HIS A 182 -10.97 24.68 -6.33
CA HIS A 182 -11.99 23.87 -5.68
C HIS A 182 -11.81 23.83 -4.16
N GLU A 183 -12.71 24.54 -3.46
CA GLU A 183 -12.90 24.50 -2.00
C GLU A 183 -13.36 23.15 -1.46
N GLN A 184 -13.43 22.11 -2.28
CA GLN A 184 -14.17 20.87 -1.97
C GLN A 184 -13.34 19.59 -1.87
N ALA A 185 -12.02 19.65 -1.79
CA ALA A 185 -11.27 18.48 -1.32
C ALA A 185 -11.35 18.47 0.22
N ALA A 186 -12.26 17.69 0.77
CA ALA A 186 -12.55 17.60 2.20
C ALA A 186 -11.41 17.07 3.08
N LEU A 187 -10.29 16.71 2.52
CA LEU A 187 -9.05 16.55 3.27
C LEU A 187 -8.45 17.92 3.49
N ASN A 188 -8.37 18.34 4.74
CA ASN A 188 -7.64 19.52 5.10
C ASN A 188 -6.15 19.31 4.78
N ILE A 189 -5.70 19.78 3.59
CA ILE A 189 -4.31 19.62 3.11
C ILE A 189 -3.32 20.10 4.19
N ASN A 190 -3.65 21.19 4.91
CA ASN A 190 -2.80 21.70 5.97
C ASN A 190 -2.73 20.76 7.20
N GLU A 191 -3.81 20.08 7.52
CA GLU A 191 -3.83 19.10 8.61
C GLU A 191 -3.06 17.84 8.23
N MET A 192 -3.22 17.36 7.00
CA MET A 192 -2.46 16.25 6.46
C MET A 192 -0.95 16.54 6.48
N GLU A 193 -0.54 17.75 6.04
CA GLU A 193 0.86 18.18 6.05
C GLU A 193 1.43 18.18 7.47
N LYS A 194 0.76 18.82 8.42
CA LYS A 194 1.17 18.85 9.83
C LYS A 194 1.30 17.45 10.44
N THR A 195 0.35 16.57 10.14
CA THR A 195 0.38 15.19 10.64
C THR A 195 1.59 14.46 10.10
N LEU A 196 1.82 14.52 8.80
CA LEU A 196 2.97 13.85 8.14
C LEU A 196 4.32 14.40 8.63
N GLU A 197 4.43 15.73 8.81
CA GLU A 197 5.62 16.36 9.37
C GLU A 197 5.88 15.91 10.81
N SER A 198 4.83 15.83 11.64
CA SER A 198 4.96 15.36 13.03
C SER A 198 5.43 13.91 13.10
N VAL A 199 4.83 13.02 12.32
CA VAL A 199 5.20 11.60 12.27
C VAL A 199 6.63 11.42 11.77
N GLU A 200 7.01 12.12 10.68
CA GLU A 200 8.37 12.05 10.13
C GLU A 200 9.42 12.58 11.12
N LYS A 201 9.13 13.68 11.81
CA LYS A 201 10.02 14.27 12.81
C LYS A 201 10.30 13.31 13.96
N ASP A 202 9.27 12.59 14.40
CA ASP A 202 9.38 11.69 15.55
C ASP A 202 9.89 10.29 15.15
N TYR A 203 9.88 9.95 13.87
CA TYR A 203 10.29 8.64 13.35
C TYR A 203 11.71 8.20 13.82
N PRO A 204 12.75 9.05 13.75
CA PRO A 204 14.07 8.67 14.24
C PRO A 204 14.10 8.40 15.75
N ALA A 205 13.37 9.18 16.53
CA ALA A 205 13.32 9.00 17.99
C ALA A 205 12.59 7.71 18.37
N ASN A 206 11.56 7.34 17.58
CA ASN A 206 10.77 6.15 17.83
C ASN A 206 11.48 4.85 17.39
N PHE A 207 12.27 4.90 16.32
CA PHE A 207 12.79 3.68 15.66
C PHE A 207 14.31 3.62 15.51
N ALA A 208 15.06 4.57 16.07
CA ALA A 208 16.53 4.54 16.05
C ALA A 208 17.09 4.29 17.44
N ALA A 209 17.81 3.19 17.61
CA ALA A 209 18.56 2.88 18.83
C ALA A 209 20.04 2.76 18.51
N GLY A 210 20.91 3.47 19.27
CA GLY A 210 22.35 3.39 19.10
C GLY A 210 22.86 3.76 17.69
N GLY A 211 22.12 4.63 16.96
CA GLY A 211 22.45 5.03 15.60
C GLY A 211 22.03 4.05 14.51
N GLN A 212 21.29 3.01 14.85
CA GLN A 212 20.70 2.05 13.92
C GLN A 212 19.18 2.06 14.03
N TYR A 213 18.49 1.90 12.91
CA TYR A 213 17.04 1.76 12.91
C TYR A 213 16.62 0.34 13.29
N ALA A 214 15.66 0.24 14.20
CA ALA A 214 14.97 -1.00 14.49
C ALA A 214 13.76 -1.15 13.56
N LEU A 215 13.36 -2.39 13.27
CA LEU A 215 12.17 -2.67 12.48
C LEU A 215 10.89 -2.30 13.24
N ASN A 216 10.91 -2.48 14.54
CA ASN A 216 9.81 -2.20 15.45
C ASN A 216 10.35 -1.55 16.73
N ASN A 217 9.46 -0.83 17.40
CA ASN A 217 9.73 -0.24 18.72
C ASN A 217 8.97 -1.01 19.81
#